data_23553b8232b27b600f434adaca5d6702
#
_entry.id   23553b8232b27b600f434adaca5d6702
#
_cell.length_a   1.000
_cell.length_b   1.000
_cell.length_c   1.000
_cell.angle_alpha   90.00
_cell.angle_beta   90.00
_cell.angle_gamma   90.00
#
_symmetry.space_group_name_H-M   'P 1'
#
loop_
_entity.id
_entity.type
_entity.pdbx_description
1 polymer ?
#
loop_
_entity_poly.entity_id
_entity_poly.type
_entity_poly.pdbx_seq_one_letter_code
_entity_poly.pdbx_strand_id
1 'polypeptide(L)'
;MKIEPPKAEKIPFKHEIHGDVRIDNYYWLNERDNEKVIDYLNNENSYTKKILKPTQKLQDELFQEMKSRIKEDDTSVPYYYNEYWYMRKYEKGKDYPIYLRKYKSLDADEELLVDVNKLAEGYSYFQLRGISISPDNKKMAYAVDTLSRRIYTIKIKNLETGEMYNEQIRNTTGGSTWANDNKTLFYSSREDVTLRVNKIHKHQLGSDVGEDELVYEEKDKEFSTGIYKTKSNKFLVIGSGSTLTSEVRYIDADNPSEEPKLFLKRVEGHEYSIDHYKNDFYIKTNINDAHNFKIMKTSTSNTNLSSWKDLMKHRNDVLIEDMEIFDDYFVIVERNDGLMKVNIKSWDGEKDYYLPVGSDTYDLSLSTNLDFSSNLLRYNYTSFTTPSSVIDFDMDTMEKNILKKTEVVDESFKESNYVSERIFAESHDGVMIPISIVRHVDTELNESTPLLLYGYGSYGITNDPRFSSTRLSLLNRGFVYATAHIRGSEYYGRKWYEDGKLFKKKNTFFDFVACAKHLININYTSPDHIYAMGGSAGGLLMGAVLNLEPTLFNGVISAVPFVDVM
;
A
#
# COMPACT_ATOMS: atom_id res chain seq x y z
N MET A 1 -4.95 37.25 25.12
CA MET A 1 -3.77 37.52 24.26
C MET A 1 -3.84 36.63 23.05
N LYS A 2 -3.68 37.17 21.86
CA LYS A 2 -3.57 36.38 20.64
C LYS A 2 -2.27 35.58 20.70
N ILE A 3 -2.32 34.26 20.59
CA ILE A 3 -1.12 33.43 20.60
C ILE A 3 -0.52 33.53 19.20
N GLU A 4 0.72 34.07 19.11
CA GLU A 4 1.41 34.23 17.82
C GLU A 4 2.14 32.92 17.46
N PRO A 5 2.12 32.54 16.18
CA PRO A 5 2.87 31.37 15.70
C PRO A 5 4.39 31.67 15.75
N PRO A 6 5.22 30.63 15.95
CA PRO A 6 6.65 30.75 15.79
C PRO A 6 7.03 31.26 14.40
N LYS A 7 8.16 31.93 14.28
CA LYS A 7 8.68 32.40 13.00
C LYS A 7 10.07 31.80 12.78
N ALA A 8 10.25 31.08 11.70
CA ALA A 8 11.56 30.61 11.30
C ALA A 8 12.43 31.81 10.89
N GLU A 9 13.70 31.78 11.30
CA GLU A 9 14.70 32.75 10.89
C GLU A 9 14.95 32.67 9.39
N LYS A 10 15.09 33.81 8.71
CA LYS A 10 15.44 33.84 7.29
C LYS A 10 16.96 33.85 7.15
N ILE A 11 17.55 32.74 6.75
CA ILE A 11 18.98 32.57 6.47
C ILE A 11 19.11 32.24 4.98
N PRO A 12 19.49 33.23 4.12
CA PRO A 12 19.53 33.04 2.70
C PRO A 12 20.55 31.97 2.28
N PHE A 13 20.09 30.97 1.51
CA PHE A 13 20.92 29.98 0.85
C PHE A 13 20.70 30.06 -0.67
N LYS A 14 21.79 30.07 -1.44
CA LYS A 14 21.74 30.17 -2.90
C LYS A 14 21.78 28.77 -3.52
N HIS A 15 20.72 28.39 -4.21
CA HIS A 15 20.72 27.28 -5.15
C HIS A 15 21.05 27.78 -6.55
N GLU A 16 21.90 27.06 -7.26
CA GLU A 16 22.23 27.34 -8.65
C GLU A 16 22.27 26.03 -9.43
N ILE A 17 21.28 25.82 -10.32
CA ILE A 17 21.13 24.61 -11.13
C ILE A 17 20.73 25.02 -12.54
N HIS A 18 21.40 24.50 -13.55
CA HIS A 18 21.12 24.76 -14.99
C HIS A 18 21.09 26.24 -15.37
N GLY A 19 21.87 27.07 -14.68
CA GLY A 19 21.90 28.52 -14.92
C GLY A 19 20.76 29.31 -14.24
N ASP A 20 19.85 28.64 -13.56
CA ASP A 20 18.83 29.27 -12.71
C ASP A 20 19.33 29.46 -11.28
N VAL A 21 19.01 30.61 -10.69
CA VAL A 21 19.43 30.98 -9.34
C VAL A 21 18.19 31.22 -8.47
N ARG A 22 18.08 30.43 -7.41
CA ARG A 22 17.01 30.58 -6.40
C ARG A 22 17.61 30.84 -5.03
N ILE A 23 17.04 31.80 -4.29
CA ILE A 23 17.36 32.04 -2.89
C ILE A 23 16.32 31.34 -2.02
N ASP A 24 16.76 30.38 -1.22
CA ASP A 24 15.96 29.70 -0.20
C ASP A 24 16.36 30.24 1.19
N ASN A 25 15.44 30.91 1.86
CA ASN A 25 15.67 31.46 3.19
C ASN A 25 15.53 30.43 4.32
N TYR A 26 15.05 29.25 4.00
CA TYR A 26 14.70 28.23 4.99
C TYR A 26 15.42 26.90 4.77
N TYR A 27 16.39 26.84 3.86
CA TYR A 27 17.17 25.65 3.55
C TYR A 27 17.86 25.03 4.78
N TRP A 28 18.24 25.86 5.75
CA TRP A 28 18.84 25.44 7.03
C TRP A 28 17.93 24.50 7.86
N LEU A 29 16.60 24.50 7.63
CA LEU A 29 15.66 23.62 8.32
C LEU A 29 15.86 22.13 7.97
N ASN A 30 16.63 21.79 6.93
CA ASN A 30 16.96 20.41 6.61
C ASN A 30 18.11 19.83 7.44
N GLU A 31 18.80 20.64 8.24
CA GLU A 31 19.90 20.24 9.11
C GLU A 31 19.37 19.56 10.37
N ARG A 32 19.16 18.23 10.30
CA ARG A 32 18.42 17.44 11.32
C ARG A 32 18.95 17.56 12.74
N ASP A 33 20.28 17.67 12.90
CA ASP A 33 20.96 17.68 14.20
C ASP A 33 21.29 19.11 14.67
N ASN A 34 20.85 20.14 13.95
CA ASN A 34 21.05 21.54 14.32
C ASN A 34 20.10 21.90 15.47
N GLU A 35 20.67 22.37 16.60
CA GLU A 35 19.90 22.77 17.77
C GLU A 35 18.85 23.84 17.46
N LYS A 36 19.12 24.79 16.54
CA LYS A 36 18.14 25.79 16.12
C LYS A 36 16.92 25.18 15.44
N VAL A 37 17.12 24.11 14.64
CA VAL A 37 16.03 23.38 14.01
C VAL A 37 15.18 22.69 15.06
N ILE A 38 15.82 21.99 16.00
CA ILE A 38 15.13 21.31 17.10
C ILE A 38 14.33 22.30 17.96
N ASP A 39 14.92 23.45 18.29
CA ASP A 39 14.24 24.50 19.05
C ASP A 39 13.04 25.07 18.29
N TYR A 40 13.19 25.33 16.99
CA TYR A 40 12.07 25.76 16.15
C TYR A 40 10.92 24.75 16.14
N LEU A 41 11.20 23.47 15.93
CA LEU A 41 10.19 22.39 15.96
C LEU A 41 9.51 22.27 17.34
N ASN A 42 10.27 22.39 18.43
CA ASN A 42 9.71 22.38 19.78
C ASN A 42 8.79 23.59 20.04
N ASN A 43 9.13 24.75 19.49
CA ASN A 43 8.29 25.95 19.57
C ASN A 43 6.98 25.78 18.79
N GLU A 44 7.03 25.17 17.57
CA GLU A 44 5.83 24.84 16.77
C GLU A 44 4.93 23.83 17.50
N ASN A 45 5.52 22.78 18.10
CA ASN A 45 4.78 21.83 18.92
C ASN A 45 4.12 22.50 20.14
N SER A 46 4.83 23.41 20.79
CA SER A 46 4.33 24.17 21.93
C SER A 46 3.20 25.12 21.55
N TYR A 47 3.31 25.77 20.39
CA TYR A 47 2.25 26.60 19.80
C TYR A 47 1.01 25.77 19.51
N THR A 48 1.15 24.67 18.77
CA THR A 48 0.06 23.74 18.44
C THR A 48 -0.66 23.25 19.69
N LYS A 49 0.09 22.83 20.72
CA LYS A 49 -0.46 22.39 22.01
C LYS A 49 -1.28 23.48 22.70
N LYS A 50 -0.83 24.74 22.64
CA LYS A 50 -1.55 25.89 23.23
C LYS A 50 -2.85 26.18 22.46
N ILE A 51 -2.80 26.16 21.11
CA ILE A 51 -3.97 26.42 20.26
C ILE A 51 -5.01 25.33 20.43
N LEU A 52 -4.60 24.07 20.48
CA LEU A 52 -5.52 22.93 20.58
C LEU A 52 -5.99 22.64 22.02
N LYS A 53 -5.40 23.28 23.04
CA LYS A 53 -5.78 23.06 24.44
C LYS A 53 -7.30 23.16 24.73
N PRO A 54 -8.05 24.13 24.15
CA PRO A 54 -9.50 24.20 24.38
C PRO A 54 -10.28 22.97 23.87
N THR A 55 -9.73 22.23 22.95
CA THR A 55 -10.37 21.01 22.36
C THR A 55 -9.93 19.72 23.04
N GLN A 56 -9.11 19.77 24.12
CA GLN A 56 -8.55 18.58 24.76
C GLN A 56 -9.62 17.58 25.19
N LYS A 57 -10.71 18.06 25.79
CA LYS A 57 -11.82 17.18 26.18
C LYS A 57 -12.43 16.44 24.99
N LEU A 58 -12.67 17.14 23.88
CA LEU A 58 -13.18 16.54 22.65
C LEU A 58 -12.19 15.52 22.06
N GLN A 59 -10.88 15.84 22.10
CA GLN A 59 -9.84 14.90 21.64
C GLN A 59 -9.88 13.60 22.45
N ASP A 60 -9.96 13.70 23.78
CA ASP A 60 -10.01 12.54 24.67
C ASP A 60 -11.28 11.72 24.42
N GLU A 61 -12.44 12.37 24.28
CA GLU A 61 -13.72 11.74 23.97
C GLU A 61 -13.66 11.00 22.61
N LEU A 62 -13.17 11.65 21.55
CA LEU A 62 -13.03 11.06 20.23
C LEU A 62 -12.04 9.89 20.23
N PHE A 63 -10.93 10.01 20.95
CA PHE A 63 -9.95 8.93 21.06
C PHE A 63 -10.57 7.68 21.70
N GLN A 64 -11.30 7.84 22.82
CA GLN A 64 -11.97 6.73 23.47
C GLN A 64 -13.08 6.15 22.59
N GLU A 65 -13.86 6.99 21.94
CA GLU A 65 -14.91 6.58 21.00
C GLU A 65 -14.34 5.75 19.84
N MET A 66 -13.26 6.21 19.19
CA MET A 66 -12.62 5.49 18.09
C MET A 66 -11.99 4.18 18.57
N LYS A 67 -11.32 4.20 19.73
CA LYS A 67 -10.67 3.02 20.31
C LYS A 67 -11.69 1.96 20.69
N SER A 68 -12.81 2.35 21.28
CA SER A 68 -13.85 1.41 21.75
C SER A 68 -14.51 0.60 20.62
N ARG A 69 -14.45 1.09 19.37
CA ARG A 69 -14.96 0.37 18.19
C ARG A 69 -14.04 -0.72 17.67
N ILE A 70 -12.83 -0.80 18.18
CA ILE A 70 -11.83 -1.78 17.73
C ILE A 70 -11.90 -3.01 18.61
N LYS A 71 -12.09 -4.18 18.00
CA LYS A 71 -12.00 -5.46 18.70
C LYS A 71 -10.54 -5.74 19.04
N GLU A 72 -10.21 -5.76 20.32
CA GLU A 72 -8.82 -5.95 20.79
C GLU A 72 -8.38 -7.42 20.71
N ASP A 73 -9.29 -8.38 21.01
CA ASP A 73 -9.05 -9.82 20.94
C ASP A 73 -9.49 -10.37 19.57
N ASP A 74 -8.59 -10.42 18.63
CA ASP A 74 -8.92 -10.78 17.26
C ASP A 74 -7.92 -11.77 16.66
N THR A 75 -8.41 -12.64 15.77
CA THR A 75 -7.59 -13.62 15.05
C THR A 75 -7.77 -13.43 13.54
N SER A 76 -6.66 -13.43 12.80
CA SER A 76 -6.72 -13.38 11.33
C SER A 76 -7.39 -14.63 10.77
N VAL A 77 -7.94 -14.54 9.55
CA VAL A 77 -8.31 -15.74 8.80
C VAL A 77 -7.04 -16.57 8.57
N PRO A 78 -7.02 -17.86 8.91
CA PRO A 78 -5.88 -18.73 8.64
C PRO A 78 -5.68 -18.92 7.14
N TYR A 79 -4.41 -19.00 6.71
CA TYR A 79 -4.05 -19.42 5.36
C TYR A 79 -3.17 -20.67 5.39
N TYR A 80 -3.38 -21.55 4.41
CA TYR A 80 -2.63 -22.79 4.28
C TYR A 80 -1.40 -22.59 3.39
N TYR A 81 -0.25 -23.04 3.86
CA TYR A 81 0.97 -23.06 3.09
C TYR A 81 1.90 -24.16 3.58
N ASN A 82 2.42 -24.97 2.67
CA ASN A 82 3.45 -25.97 2.94
C ASN A 82 3.16 -26.80 4.20
N GLU A 83 2.02 -27.48 4.21
CA GLU A 83 1.50 -28.35 5.29
C GLU A 83 1.07 -27.66 6.58
N TYR A 84 1.13 -26.33 6.69
CA TYR A 84 0.73 -25.59 7.87
C TYR A 84 -0.33 -24.54 7.60
N TRP A 85 -1.21 -24.35 8.58
CA TRP A 85 -2.12 -23.22 8.67
C TRP A 85 -1.46 -22.12 9.49
N TYR A 86 -1.26 -20.96 8.90
CA TYR A 86 -0.66 -19.80 9.53
C TYR A 86 -1.71 -18.79 9.94
N MET A 87 -1.56 -18.20 11.14
CA MET A 87 -2.46 -17.19 11.66
C MET A 87 -1.75 -16.23 12.60
N ARG A 88 -2.35 -15.08 12.80
CA ARG A 88 -1.95 -14.12 13.84
C ARG A 88 -3.13 -13.87 14.77
N LYS A 89 -2.83 -13.73 16.08
CA LYS A 89 -3.81 -13.50 17.14
C LYS A 89 -3.42 -12.25 17.91
N TYR A 90 -4.39 -11.43 18.24
CA TYR A 90 -4.25 -10.33 19.18
C TYR A 90 -4.91 -10.72 20.51
N GLU A 91 -4.35 -10.28 21.62
CA GLU A 91 -4.91 -10.48 22.95
C GLU A 91 -5.32 -9.13 23.54
N LYS A 92 -6.41 -9.11 24.28
CA LYS A 92 -6.92 -7.90 24.91
C LYS A 92 -5.88 -7.22 25.80
N GLY A 93 -5.70 -5.91 25.60
CA GLY A 93 -4.72 -5.12 26.35
C GLY A 93 -3.27 -5.33 25.93
N LYS A 94 -3.03 -5.98 24.78
CA LYS A 94 -1.72 -6.13 24.16
C LYS A 94 -1.62 -5.30 22.87
N ASP A 95 -0.44 -4.73 22.62
CA ASP A 95 -0.24 -3.84 21.48
C ASP A 95 0.18 -4.58 20.20
N TYR A 96 0.70 -5.81 20.31
CA TYR A 96 1.30 -6.54 19.22
C TYR A 96 0.66 -7.92 19.01
N PRO A 97 0.75 -8.49 17.78
CA PRO A 97 0.23 -9.81 17.49
C PRO A 97 1.15 -10.93 18.03
N ILE A 98 0.53 -12.10 18.16
CA ILE A 98 1.18 -13.39 18.34
C ILE A 98 1.03 -14.14 17.01
N TYR A 99 2.11 -14.65 16.43
CA TYR A 99 2.10 -15.45 15.22
C TYR A 99 2.16 -16.93 15.57
N LEU A 100 1.26 -17.69 14.96
CA LEU A 100 1.01 -19.10 15.25
C LEU A 100 0.92 -19.88 13.94
N ARG A 101 1.18 -21.20 14.03
CA ARG A 101 0.85 -22.14 12.96
C ARG A 101 0.27 -23.44 13.52
N LYS A 102 -0.45 -24.21 12.69
CA LYS A 102 -1.01 -25.52 13.02
C LYS A 102 -0.68 -26.51 11.90
N TYR A 103 -0.27 -27.71 12.23
CA TYR A 103 0.12 -28.71 11.26
C TYR A 103 -1.11 -29.39 10.63
N LYS A 104 -1.22 -29.33 9.32
CA LYS A 104 -2.23 -29.99 8.46
C LYS A 104 -3.70 -29.67 8.75
N SER A 105 -4.10 -29.50 10.01
CA SER A 105 -5.50 -29.29 10.41
C SER A 105 -5.63 -28.04 11.27
N LEU A 106 -6.76 -27.33 11.13
CA LEU A 106 -7.14 -26.23 12.01
C LEU A 106 -7.47 -26.71 13.45
N ASP A 107 -7.75 -28.01 13.64
CA ASP A 107 -7.98 -28.62 14.94
C ASP A 107 -6.67 -29.07 15.62
N ALA A 108 -5.52 -29.02 14.94
CA ALA A 108 -4.23 -29.34 15.52
C ALA A 108 -3.79 -28.31 16.56
N ASP A 109 -2.86 -28.73 17.44
CA ASP A 109 -2.29 -27.85 18.46
C ASP A 109 -1.61 -26.62 17.84
N GLU A 110 -1.70 -25.51 18.55
CA GLU A 110 -1.05 -24.25 18.15
C GLU A 110 0.46 -24.33 18.43
N GLU A 111 1.26 -24.11 17.39
CA GLU A 111 2.69 -23.94 17.48
C GLU A 111 3.03 -22.44 17.46
N LEU A 112 3.69 -21.96 18.52
CA LEU A 112 4.10 -20.56 18.65
C LEU A 112 5.31 -20.26 17.76
N LEU A 113 5.12 -19.43 16.75
CA LEU A 113 6.20 -18.89 15.95
C LEU A 113 6.91 -17.75 16.68
N VAL A 114 6.15 -16.70 17.02
CA VAL A 114 6.68 -15.54 17.75
C VAL A 114 5.57 -14.76 18.49
N ASP A 115 5.84 -14.42 19.74
CA ASP A 115 5.06 -13.46 20.52
C ASP A 115 5.76 -12.10 20.46
N VAL A 116 5.21 -11.19 19.67
CA VAL A 116 5.82 -9.87 19.47
C VAL A 116 5.75 -9.03 20.74
N ASN A 117 4.77 -9.25 21.61
CA ASN A 117 4.66 -8.52 22.87
C ASN A 117 5.87 -8.82 23.78
N LYS A 118 6.30 -10.10 23.85
CA LYS A 118 7.50 -10.48 24.60
C LYS A 118 8.77 -9.90 24.01
N LEU A 119 8.86 -9.85 22.67
CA LEU A 119 10.04 -9.28 22.01
C LEU A 119 10.13 -7.76 22.18
N ALA A 120 8.99 -7.09 22.35
CA ALA A 120 8.91 -5.62 22.49
C ALA A 120 9.21 -5.14 23.93
N GLU A 121 9.29 -6.05 24.90
CA GLU A 121 9.56 -5.67 26.31
C GLU A 121 10.87 -4.87 26.44
N GLY A 122 10.78 -3.73 27.09
CA GLY A 122 11.94 -2.84 27.33
C GLY A 122 12.27 -1.88 26.19
N TYR A 123 11.57 -1.94 25.06
CA TYR A 123 11.75 -0.99 23.96
C TYR A 123 10.65 0.08 23.96
N SER A 124 11.03 1.34 23.69
CA SER A 124 10.08 2.44 23.49
C SER A 124 9.39 2.41 22.12
N TYR A 125 9.98 1.71 21.16
CA TYR A 125 9.45 1.43 19.85
C TYR A 125 9.87 0.02 19.43
N PHE A 126 8.96 -0.74 18.86
CA PHE A 126 9.24 -2.06 18.33
C PHE A 126 8.40 -2.33 17.08
N GLN A 127 9.01 -2.81 16.03
CA GLN A 127 8.31 -3.30 14.84
C GLN A 127 8.93 -4.61 14.37
N LEU A 128 8.09 -5.63 14.22
CA LEU A 128 8.45 -6.89 13.58
C LEU A 128 7.85 -6.96 12.18
N ARG A 129 8.63 -7.44 11.21
CA ARG A 129 8.17 -7.70 9.85
C ARG A 129 8.96 -8.85 9.20
N GLY A 130 8.55 -9.22 7.98
CA GLY A 130 9.32 -10.11 7.11
C GLY A 130 9.47 -11.54 7.65
N ILE A 131 8.44 -12.07 8.32
CA ILE A 131 8.42 -13.49 8.68
C ILE A 131 8.52 -14.32 7.41
N SER A 132 9.54 -15.17 7.33
CA SER A 132 9.82 -16.06 6.22
C SER A 132 10.20 -17.44 6.74
N ILE A 133 9.44 -18.45 6.36
CA ILE A 133 9.66 -19.84 6.79
C ILE A 133 10.50 -20.56 5.73
N SER A 134 11.50 -21.36 6.17
CA SER A 134 12.28 -22.17 5.24
C SER A 134 11.42 -23.26 4.59
N PRO A 135 11.76 -23.71 3.36
CA PRO A 135 10.99 -24.74 2.66
C PRO A 135 10.77 -26.04 3.43
N ASP A 136 11.70 -26.41 4.32
CA ASP A 136 11.60 -27.58 5.21
C ASP A 136 10.74 -27.34 6.46
N ASN A 137 10.14 -26.15 6.63
CA ASN A 137 9.34 -25.73 7.78
C ASN A 137 10.09 -25.71 9.14
N LYS A 138 11.43 -25.83 9.14
CA LYS A 138 12.23 -25.97 10.38
C LYS A 138 12.87 -24.68 10.86
N LYS A 139 12.89 -23.64 10.03
CA LYS A 139 13.52 -22.36 10.36
C LYS A 139 12.60 -21.20 10.02
N MET A 140 12.71 -20.13 10.78
CA MET A 140 12.01 -18.88 10.57
C MET A 140 12.99 -17.73 10.61
N ALA A 141 13.05 -16.94 9.54
CA ALA A 141 13.67 -15.62 9.55
C ALA A 141 12.59 -14.57 9.83
N TYR A 142 12.93 -13.56 10.62
CA TYR A 142 12.11 -12.39 10.88
C TYR A 142 12.98 -11.18 11.17
N ALA A 143 12.47 -9.99 11.00
CA ALA A 143 13.26 -8.78 11.16
C ALA A 143 12.63 -7.80 12.15
N VAL A 144 13.48 -7.10 12.92
CA VAL A 144 13.07 -6.15 13.94
C VAL A 144 13.69 -4.77 13.72
N ASP A 145 12.88 -3.71 13.91
CA ASP A 145 13.32 -2.32 14.05
C ASP A 145 12.93 -1.82 15.45
N THR A 146 13.90 -1.36 16.22
CA THR A 146 13.71 -0.83 17.58
C THR A 146 13.99 0.67 17.67
N LEU A 147 14.21 1.34 16.52
CA LEU A 147 14.61 2.74 16.43
C LEU A 147 13.62 3.63 15.65
N SER A 148 12.54 3.04 15.09
CA SER A 148 11.60 3.74 14.19
C SER A 148 12.25 4.36 12.93
N ARG A 149 13.32 3.73 12.44
CA ARG A 149 14.08 4.22 11.28
C ARG A 149 13.87 3.38 10.03
N ARG A 150 13.03 2.35 10.10
CA ARG A 150 12.84 1.34 9.02
C ARG A 150 14.16 0.67 8.61
N ILE A 151 15.08 0.55 9.55
CA ILE A 151 16.33 -0.18 9.43
C ILE A 151 16.21 -1.42 10.32
N TYR A 152 16.17 -2.58 9.69
CA TYR A 152 15.86 -3.82 10.39
C TYR A 152 17.08 -4.69 10.58
N THR A 153 17.04 -5.47 11.65
CA THR A 153 17.96 -6.58 11.89
C THR A 153 17.21 -7.90 11.68
N ILE A 154 17.63 -8.71 10.72
CA ILE A 154 17.09 -10.05 10.52
C ILE A 154 17.69 -10.99 11.57
N LYS A 155 16.83 -11.80 12.16
CA LYS A 155 17.15 -12.86 13.12
C LYS A 155 16.57 -14.17 12.62
N ILE A 156 17.22 -15.28 12.94
CA ILE A 156 16.81 -16.62 12.52
C ILE A 156 16.53 -17.48 13.75
N LYS A 157 15.40 -18.20 13.73
CA LYS A 157 14.95 -19.10 14.79
C LYS A 157 14.85 -20.53 14.25
N ASN A 158 15.35 -21.50 15.00
CA ASN A 158 15.07 -22.91 14.80
C ASN A 158 13.68 -23.21 15.36
N LEU A 159 12.77 -23.71 14.55
CA LEU A 159 11.38 -23.97 14.95
C LEU A 159 11.20 -25.32 15.65
N GLU A 160 12.15 -26.26 15.49
CA GLU A 160 12.11 -27.56 16.18
C GLU A 160 12.59 -27.43 17.63
N THR A 161 13.64 -26.64 17.89
CA THR A 161 14.22 -26.46 19.24
C THR A 161 13.74 -25.18 19.95
N GLY A 162 13.23 -24.20 19.19
CA GLY A 162 12.90 -22.88 19.68
C GLY A 162 14.09 -21.94 19.86
N GLU A 163 15.31 -22.41 19.63
CA GLU A 163 16.55 -21.66 19.83
C GLU A 163 16.78 -20.63 18.71
N MET A 164 17.44 -19.53 19.07
CA MET A 164 17.89 -18.53 18.12
C MET A 164 19.26 -18.89 17.56
N TYR A 165 19.42 -18.76 16.26
CA TYR A 165 20.75 -18.74 15.65
C TYR A 165 21.49 -17.46 16.07
N ASN A 166 22.82 -17.52 16.07
CA ASN A 166 23.67 -16.41 16.51
C ASN A 166 23.72 -15.25 15.49
N GLU A 167 23.40 -15.51 14.26
CA GLU A 167 23.44 -14.56 13.16
C GLU A 167 22.46 -13.43 13.37
N GLN A 168 22.94 -12.19 13.19
CA GLN A 168 22.16 -10.97 13.20
C GLN A 168 22.52 -10.13 11.98
N ILE A 169 21.71 -10.22 10.94
CA ILE A 169 21.95 -9.50 9.69
C ILE A 169 21.37 -8.10 9.82
N ARG A 170 22.24 -7.11 9.96
CA ARG A 170 21.87 -5.70 10.23
C ARG A 170 21.71 -4.89 8.94
N ASN A 171 21.16 -3.67 9.06
CA ASN A 171 21.00 -2.69 7.98
C ASN A 171 20.18 -3.20 6.81
N THR A 172 19.18 -4.04 7.07
CA THR A 172 18.31 -4.61 6.05
C THR A 172 17.02 -3.83 5.90
N THR A 173 16.24 -4.17 4.86
CA THR A 173 14.87 -3.66 4.66
C THR A 173 13.83 -4.41 5.49
N GLY A 174 14.24 -5.52 6.11
CA GLY A 174 13.39 -6.39 6.90
C GLY A 174 12.69 -7.50 6.13
N GLY A 175 12.80 -7.55 4.80
CA GLY A 175 12.35 -8.68 3.98
C GLY A 175 13.48 -9.68 3.75
N SER A 176 13.16 -10.98 3.72
CA SER A 176 14.08 -12.04 3.36
C SER A 176 13.38 -13.19 2.65
N THR A 177 14.11 -13.94 1.84
CA THR A 177 13.59 -15.04 1.02
C THR A 177 14.55 -16.23 1.06
N TRP A 178 14.06 -17.39 1.46
CA TRP A 178 14.83 -18.63 1.49
C TRP A 178 14.99 -19.22 0.09
N ALA A 179 16.19 -19.69 -0.25
CA ALA A 179 16.37 -20.64 -1.34
C ALA A 179 15.79 -22.02 -0.95
N ASN A 180 15.70 -22.95 -1.92
CA ASN A 180 15.14 -24.28 -1.66
C ASN A 180 16.10 -25.22 -0.94
N ASP A 181 17.36 -24.85 -0.81
CA ASP A 181 18.39 -25.58 -0.05
C ASP A 181 18.22 -25.51 1.48
N ASN A 182 17.26 -24.69 1.97
CA ASN A 182 16.99 -24.45 3.40
C ASN A 182 18.17 -23.85 4.19
N LYS A 183 19.16 -23.31 3.52
CA LYS A 183 20.38 -22.76 4.12
C LYS A 183 20.72 -21.37 3.63
N THR A 184 20.40 -21.07 2.38
CA THR A 184 20.68 -19.77 1.78
C THR A 184 19.51 -18.82 1.96
N LEU A 185 19.74 -17.67 2.58
CA LEU A 185 18.76 -16.61 2.80
C LEU A 185 19.14 -15.36 2.00
N PHE A 186 18.28 -14.94 1.09
CA PHE A 186 18.45 -13.69 0.36
C PHE A 186 17.76 -12.54 1.08
N TYR A 187 18.39 -11.35 1.05
CA TYR A 187 17.85 -10.14 1.68
C TYR A 187 18.29 -8.87 0.96
N SER A 188 17.57 -7.78 1.21
CA SER A 188 17.91 -6.46 0.64
C SER A 188 18.51 -5.54 1.69
N SER A 189 19.46 -4.70 1.28
CA SER A 189 20.01 -3.62 2.10
C SER A 189 19.81 -2.24 1.44
N ARG A 190 20.08 -1.19 2.22
CA ARG A 190 19.83 0.21 1.85
C ARG A 190 21.12 1.03 1.85
N GLU A 191 21.09 2.13 1.13
CA GLU A 191 22.05 3.21 1.30
C GLU A 191 21.82 3.90 2.64
N ASP A 192 22.90 4.25 3.34
CA ASP A 192 22.80 4.82 4.71
C ASP A 192 22.13 6.20 4.74
N VAL A 193 22.33 7.02 3.72
CA VAL A 193 21.85 8.40 3.66
C VAL A 193 20.47 8.53 3.03
N THR A 194 20.31 7.97 1.83
CA THR A 194 19.06 8.11 1.05
C THR A 194 18.00 7.11 1.47
N LEU A 195 18.41 6.03 2.17
CA LEU A 195 17.60 4.85 2.49
C LEU A 195 17.07 4.13 1.24
N ARG A 196 17.62 4.40 0.06
CA ARG A 196 17.28 3.70 -1.17
C ARG A 196 17.70 2.23 -1.07
N VAL A 197 16.80 1.34 -1.43
CA VAL A 197 17.08 -0.10 -1.48
C VAL A 197 17.81 -0.41 -2.79
N ASN A 198 19.09 -0.73 -2.74
CA ASN A 198 19.92 -0.86 -3.93
C ASN A 198 20.77 -2.11 -4.00
N LYS A 199 20.77 -2.96 -2.95
CA LYS A 199 21.61 -4.16 -2.94
C LYS A 199 20.82 -5.39 -2.52
N ILE A 200 21.11 -6.51 -3.17
CA ILE A 200 20.66 -7.85 -2.80
C ILE A 200 21.87 -8.65 -2.37
N HIS A 201 21.77 -9.23 -1.19
CA HIS A 201 22.79 -10.10 -0.62
C HIS A 201 22.24 -11.52 -0.41
N LYS A 202 23.13 -12.49 -0.28
CA LYS A 202 22.81 -13.83 0.24
C LYS A 202 23.68 -14.16 1.43
N HIS A 203 23.04 -14.74 2.45
CA HIS A 203 23.65 -15.25 3.65
C HIS A 203 23.57 -16.77 3.65
N GLN A 204 24.68 -17.45 3.95
CA GLN A 204 24.72 -18.88 4.15
C GLN A 204 24.57 -19.15 5.65
N LEU A 205 23.51 -19.82 6.07
CA LEU A 205 23.29 -20.15 7.48
C LEU A 205 24.49 -20.89 8.09
N GLY A 206 25.02 -20.36 9.20
CA GLY A 206 26.19 -20.86 9.89
C GLY A 206 27.52 -20.21 9.48
N SER A 207 27.51 -19.30 8.49
CA SER A 207 28.69 -18.48 8.15
C SER A 207 28.70 -17.16 8.93
N ASP A 208 29.83 -16.45 8.89
CA ASP A 208 29.93 -15.09 9.40
C ASP A 208 29.12 -14.12 8.48
N VAL A 209 28.30 -13.27 9.08
CA VAL A 209 27.51 -12.24 8.35
C VAL A 209 28.41 -11.27 7.58
N GLY A 210 29.66 -11.05 8.03
CA GLY A 210 30.65 -10.26 7.34
C GLY A 210 31.14 -10.85 6.01
N GLU A 211 30.86 -12.13 5.76
CA GLU A 211 31.20 -12.87 4.54
C GLU A 211 30.01 -12.95 3.55
N ASP A 212 28.89 -12.29 3.86
CA ASP A 212 27.70 -12.31 3.00
C ASP A 212 28.01 -11.79 1.60
N GLU A 213 27.61 -12.56 0.61
CA GLU A 213 27.88 -12.26 -0.79
C GLU A 213 26.91 -11.21 -1.32
N LEU A 214 27.47 -10.16 -1.99
CA LEU A 214 26.69 -9.22 -2.77
C LEU A 214 26.30 -9.86 -4.12
N VAL A 215 25.02 -10.20 -4.26
CA VAL A 215 24.46 -10.86 -5.45
C VAL A 215 24.14 -9.86 -6.56
N TYR A 216 23.62 -8.69 -6.19
CA TYR A 216 23.25 -7.64 -7.15
C TYR A 216 23.32 -6.26 -6.51
N GLU A 217 23.83 -5.30 -7.27
CA GLU A 217 23.80 -3.88 -6.90
C GLU A 217 23.16 -3.05 -8.02
N GLU A 218 22.10 -2.34 -7.68
CA GLU A 218 21.49 -1.33 -8.53
C GLU A 218 22.26 -0.02 -8.41
N LYS A 219 22.97 0.36 -9.48
CA LYS A 219 23.84 1.54 -9.49
C LYS A 219 23.10 2.81 -9.91
N ASP A 220 22.03 2.66 -10.66
CA ASP A 220 21.21 3.78 -11.08
C ASP A 220 20.39 4.30 -9.90
N LYS A 221 20.59 5.58 -9.55
CA LYS A 221 19.96 6.19 -8.36
C LYS A 221 18.46 6.41 -8.50
N GLU A 222 17.91 6.34 -9.71
CA GLU A 222 16.48 6.42 -9.97
C GLU A 222 15.76 5.10 -9.68
N PHE A 223 16.52 3.98 -9.56
CA PHE A 223 15.96 2.65 -9.35
C PHE A 223 16.14 2.17 -7.91
N SER A 224 15.15 1.45 -7.42
CA SER A 224 15.24 0.61 -6.23
C SER A 224 15.14 -0.86 -6.63
N THR A 225 15.72 -1.76 -5.80
CA THR A 225 15.71 -3.20 -6.07
C THR A 225 15.11 -3.98 -4.91
N GLY A 226 14.57 -5.15 -5.20
CA GLY A 226 14.01 -6.07 -4.20
C GLY A 226 14.12 -7.52 -4.67
N ILE A 227 13.87 -8.47 -3.77
CA ILE A 227 13.86 -9.89 -4.08
C ILE A 227 12.60 -10.56 -3.56
N TYR A 228 12.03 -11.44 -4.36
CA TYR A 228 10.91 -12.30 -3.99
C TYR A 228 11.06 -13.68 -4.63
N LYS A 229 10.21 -14.62 -4.25
CA LYS A 229 10.14 -15.95 -4.84
C LYS A 229 8.83 -16.09 -5.62
N THR A 230 8.87 -16.69 -6.80
CA THR A 230 7.66 -17.00 -7.57
C THR A 230 6.72 -17.89 -6.76
N LYS A 231 5.41 -17.83 -7.02
CA LYS A 231 4.40 -18.68 -6.37
C LYS A 231 4.74 -20.17 -6.50
N SER A 232 5.33 -20.57 -7.61
CA SER A 232 5.83 -21.95 -7.84
C SER A 232 7.01 -22.36 -6.96
N ASN A 233 7.60 -21.47 -6.21
CA ASN A 233 8.85 -21.66 -5.47
C ASN A 233 10.07 -22.03 -6.34
N LYS A 234 9.97 -21.97 -7.68
CA LYS A 234 11.03 -22.39 -8.59
C LYS A 234 12.10 -21.30 -8.78
N PHE A 235 11.73 -20.04 -8.77
CA PHE A 235 12.65 -18.95 -9.04
C PHE A 235 12.65 -17.89 -7.93
N LEU A 236 13.86 -17.43 -7.60
CA LEU A 236 14.09 -16.19 -6.89
C LEU A 236 14.17 -15.07 -7.93
N VAL A 237 13.42 -14.01 -7.74
CA VAL A 237 13.27 -12.92 -8.70
C VAL A 237 13.80 -11.64 -8.08
N ILE A 238 14.79 -11.02 -8.72
CA ILE A 238 15.31 -9.70 -8.37
C ILE A 238 14.67 -8.69 -9.32
N GLY A 239 13.80 -7.84 -8.76
CA GLY A 239 13.16 -6.75 -9.48
C GLY A 239 13.85 -5.43 -9.20
N SER A 240 14.20 -4.69 -10.24
CA SER A 240 14.65 -3.30 -10.15
C SER A 240 13.61 -2.41 -10.83
N GLY A 241 13.19 -1.32 -10.17
CA GLY A 241 12.16 -0.43 -10.71
C GLY A 241 12.40 1.03 -10.36
N SER A 242 12.14 1.89 -11.31
CA SER A 242 11.89 3.32 -11.16
C SER A 242 10.39 3.59 -11.22
N THR A 243 9.96 4.84 -11.32
CA THR A 243 8.55 5.21 -11.42
C THR A 243 7.85 4.57 -12.63
N LEU A 244 8.55 4.43 -13.77
CA LEU A 244 7.96 4.02 -15.05
C LEU A 244 8.80 2.99 -15.81
N THR A 245 9.80 2.38 -15.19
CA THR A 245 10.71 1.45 -15.87
C THR A 245 11.07 0.30 -14.95
N SER A 246 11.04 -0.93 -15.47
CA SER A 246 11.41 -2.13 -14.73
C SER A 246 12.52 -2.91 -15.40
N GLU A 247 13.28 -3.64 -14.61
CA GLU A 247 14.23 -4.67 -15.05
C GLU A 247 14.16 -5.85 -14.08
N VAL A 248 14.14 -7.06 -14.61
CA VAL A 248 14.01 -8.27 -13.80
C VAL A 248 15.17 -9.22 -14.09
N ARG A 249 15.69 -9.81 -13.02
CA ARG A 249 16.62 -10.95 -13.03
C ARG A 249 16.02 -12.10 -12.26
N TYR A 250 16.46 -13.33 -12.53
CA TYR A 250 15.99 -14.50 -11.81
C TYR A 250 17.14 -15.51 -11.58
N ILE A 251 16.98 -16.29 -10.51
CA ILE A 251 17.89 -17.36 -10.10
C ILE A 251 17.03 -18.60 -9.88
N ASP A 252 17.50 -19.79 -10.28
CA ASP A 252 16.85 -21.05 -9.90
C ASP A 252 16.95 -21.21 -8.36
N ALA A 253 15.80 -21.32 -7.68
CA ALA A 253 15.75 -21.40 -6.24
C ALA A 253 16.36 -22.71 -5.68
N ASP A 254 16.53 -23.75 -6.53
CA ASP A 254 17.23 -24.99 -6.20
C ASP A 254 18.77 -24.84 -6.31
N ASN A 255 19.24 -23.80 -7.03
CA ASN A 255 20.65 -23.54 -7.30
C ASN A 255 21.03 -22.09 -6.91
N PRO A 256 20.98 -21.71 -5.63
CA PRO A 256 21.16 -20.32 -5.19
C PRO A 256 22.58 -19.77 -5.37
N SER A 257 23.53 -20.60 -5.79
CA SER A 257 24.89 -20.20 -6.15
C SER A 257 25.05 -19.70 -7.59
N GLU A 258 24.01 -19.88 -8.45
CA GLU A 258 24.06 -19.36 -9.81
C GLU A 258 23.98 -17.84 -9.83
N GLU A 259 24.64 -17.23 -10.84
CA GLU A 259 24.52 -15.81 -11.12
C GLU A 259 23.09 -15.45 -11.57
N PRO A 260 22.58 -14.27 -11.16
CA PRO A 260 21.27 -13.81 -11.60
C PRO A 260 21.18 -13.64 -13.12
N LYS A 261 20.30 -14.38 -13.77
CA LYS A 261 20.05 -14.29 -15.21
C LYS A 261 19.15 -13.10 -15.51
N LEU A 262 19.58 -12.21 -16.41
CA LEU A 262 18.76 -11.11 -16.88
C LEU A 262 17.57 -11.64 -17.68
N PHE A 263 16.34 -11.25 -17.29
CA PHE A 263 15.12 -11.64 -17.99
C PHE A 263 14.93 -10.80 -19.28
N LEU A 264 14.91 -9.48 -19.12
CA LEU A 264 14.91 -8.52 -20.22
C LEU A 264 15.61 -7.23 -19.75
N LYS A 265 16.48 -6.69 -20.59
CA LYS A 265 17.14 -5.42 -20.34
C LYS A 265 16.12 -4.28 -20.27
N ARG A 266 16.31 -3.36 -19.31
CA ARG A 266 15.45 -2.17 -19.16
C ARG A 266 15.42 -1.32 -20.43
N VAL A 267 14.24 -0.84 -20.74
CA VAL A 267 13.97 0.18 -21.76
C VAL A 267 13.14 1.25 -21.07
N GLU A 268 13.49 2.50 -21.24
CA GLU A 268 12.76 3.61 -20.62
C GLU A 268 11.26 3.54 -20.95
N GLY A 269 10.43 3.67 -19.93
CA GLY A 269 8.97 3.57 -20.03
C GLY A 269 8.43 2.14 -20.14
N HIS A 270 9.28 1.12 -20.19
CA HIS A 270 8.83 -0.27 -20.17
C HIS A 270 8.73 -0.80 -18.74
N GLU A 271 7.53 -1.09 -18.33
CA GLU A 271 7.19 -1.69 -17.03
C GLU A 271 6.76 -3.14 -17.24
N TYR A 272 7.32 -4.06 -16.45
CA TYR A 272 6.88 -5.45 -16.43
C TYR A 272 7.20 -6.13 -15.11
N SER A 273 6.41 -7.16 -14.79
CA SER A 273 6.65 -8.11 -13.71
C SER A 273 6.45 -9.54 -14.23
N ILE A 274 7.04 -10.51 -13.53
CA ILE A 274 6.94 -11.92 -13.91
C ILE A 274 6.45 -12.77 -12.75
N ASP A 275 5.70 -13.82 -13.05
CA ASP A 275 5.52 -14.98 -12.20
C ASP A 275 5.70 -16.26 -13.02
N HIS A 276 5.73 -17.42 -12.35
CA HIS A 276 6.06 -18.69 -12.97
C HIS A 276 5.03 -19.77 -12.63
N TYR A 277 4.62 -20.51 -13.67
CA TYR A 277 3.79 -21.69 -13.52
C TYR A 277 4.16 -22.74 -14.56
N LYS A 278 4.37 -23.98 -14.13
CA LYS A 278 4.79 -25.12 -14.97
C LYS A 278 6.08 -24.80 -15.75
N ASN A 279 5.99 -24.66 -17.07
CA ASN A 279 7.12 -24.43 -17.97
C ASN A 279 7.20 -22.99 -18.49
N ASP A 280 6.31 -22.10 -18.04
CA ASP A 280 6.16 -20.76 -18.59
C ASP A 280 6.30 -19.68 -17.52
N PHE A 281 6.93 -18.58 -17.90
CA PHE A 281 6.79 -17.29 -17.22
C PHE A 281 5.55 -16.56 -17.74
N TYR A 282 4.79 -15.97 -16.83
CA TYR A 282 3.66 -15.09 -17.08
C TYR A 282 4.09 -13.66 -16.79
N ILE A 283 3.78 -12.77 -17.71
CA ILE A 283 4.37 -11.44 -17.75
C ILE A 283 3.26 -10.40 -17.86
N LYS A 284 3.09 -9.58 -16.81
CA LYS A 284 2.31 -8.33 -16.91
C LYS A 284 3.22 -7.27 -17.48
N THR A 285 2.84 -6.59 -18.58
CA THR A 285 3.72 -5.65 -19.29
C THR A 285 2.95 -4.58 -20.05
N ASN A 286 3.56 -3.40 -20.18
CA ASN A 286 3.06 -2.30 -21.02
C ASN A 286 3.73 -2.22 -22.40
N ILE A 287 4.48 -3.25 -22.80
CA ILE A 287 5.21 -3.26 -24.07
C ILE A 287 4.28 -3.06 -25.28
N ASN A 288 4.79 -2.46 -26.37
CA ASN A 288 4.07 -2.20 -27.62
C ASN A 288 2.81 -1.34 -27.39
N ASP A 289 2.99 -0.20 -26.74
CA ASP A 289 1.94 0.80 -26.43
C ASP A 289 0.75 0.27 -25.60
N ALA A 290 0.94 -0.84 -24.89
CA ALA A 290 -0.06 -1.39 -23.99
C ALA A 290 -0.10 -0.62 -22.66
N HIS A 291 -0.41 0.69 -22.69
CA HIS A 291 -0.28 1.59 -21.53
C HIS A 291 -1.12 1.15 -20.32
N ASN A 292 -2.26 0.48 -20.52
CA ASN A 292 -3.04 -0.14 -19.44
C ASN A 292 -2.63 -1.59 -19.17
N PHE A 293 -1.43 -1.98 -19.56
CA PHE A 293 -0.86 -3.31 -19.50
C PHE A 293 -1.60 -4.37 -20.34
N LYS A 294 -0.91 -5.46 -20.54
CA LYS A 294 -1.39 -6.73 -21.09
C LYS A 294 -0.66 -7.86 -20.39
N ILE A 295 -1.13 -9.09 -20.59
CA ILE A 295 -0.47 -10.28 -20.07
C ILE A 295 0.07 -11.11 -21.23
N MET A 296 1.35 -11.41 -21.13
CA MET A 296 2.07 -12.26 -22.06
C MET A 296 2.62 -13.49 -21.35
N LYS A 297 3.04 -14.48 -22.11
CA LYS A 297 3.77 -15.65 -21.58
C LYS A 297 4.93 -16.04 -22.47
N THR A 298 5.93 -16.67 -21.88
CA THR A 298 7.08 -17.23 -22.57
C THR A 298 7.61 -18.45 -21.84
N SER A 299 8.25 -19.38 -22.57
CA SER A 299 8.86 -20.54 -21.94
C SER A 299 10.06 -20.17 -21.06
N THR A 300 10.25 -20.91 -19.95
CA THR A 300 11.44 -20.79 -19.11
C THR A 300 12.75 -21.09 -19.83
N SER A 301 12.69 -21.89 -20.91
CA SER A 301 13.85 -22.22 -21.75
C SER A 301 14.21 -21.12 -22.77
N ASN A 302 13.30 -20.17 -23.02
CA ASN A 302 13.54 -19.07 -23.95
C ASN A 302 12.80 -17.81 -23.51
N THR A 303 13.51 -16.90 -22.85
CA THR A 303 12.97 -15.63 -22.35
C THR A 303 13.14 -14.45 -23.31
N ASN A 304 13.67 -14.68 -24.52
CA ASN A 304 13.84 -13.63 -25.52
C ASN A 304 12.50 -12.97 -25.86
N LEU A 305 12.50 -11.65 -26.01
CA LEU A 305 11.29 -10.87 -26.28
C LEU A 305 10.49 -11.38 -27.50
N SER A 306 11.20 -11.86 -28.54
CA SER A 306 10.56 -12.43 -29.75
C SER A 306 9.74 -13.71 -29.50
N SER A 307 9.94 -14.38 -28.35
CA SER A 307 9.20 -15.58 -27.95
C SER A 307 7.96 -15.27 -27.10
N TRP A 308 7.79 -14.02 -26.64
CA TRP A 308 6.64 -13.63 -25.84
C TRP A 308 5.36 -13.67 -26.66
N LYS A 309 4.32 -14.31 -26.12
CA LYS A 309 3.01 -14.46 -26.77
C LYS A 309 1.94 -13.81 -25.90
N ASP A 310 1.04 -13.05 -26.53
CA ASP A 310 -0.11 -12.49 -25.83
C ASP A 310 -0.98 -13.63 -25.28
N LEU A 311 -1.22 -13.58 -23.97
CA LEU A 311 -2.24 -14.37 -23.28
C LEU A 311 -3.52 -13.54 -23.15
N MET A 312 -3.36 -12.27 -22.75
CA MET A 312 -4.43 -11.28 -22.75
C MET A 312 -3.95 -10.01 -23.44
N LYS A 313 -4.72 -9.56 -24.41
CA LYS A 313 -4.41 -8.34 -25.17
C LYS A 313 -4.73 -7.08 -24.34
N HIS A 314 -4.03 -6.00 -24.65
CA HIS A 314 -4.32 -4.68 -24.12
C HIS A 314 -5.76 -4.22 -24.44
N ARG A 315 -6.37 -3.53 -23.49
CA ARG A 315 -7.66 -2.83 -23.61
C ARG A 315 -7.51 -1.39 -23.13
N ASN A 316 -8.03 -0.43 -23.91
CA ASN A 316 -7.86 0.99 -23.60
C ASN A 316 -8.68 1.45 -22.38
N ASP A 317 -9.77 0.77 -22.09
CA ASP A 317 -10.74 1.09 -21.04
C ASP A 317 -10.54 0.27 -19.76
N VAL A 318 -9.53 -0.62 -19.74
CA VAL A 318 -9.27 -1.54 -18.62
C VAL A 318 -7.79 -1.52 -18.28
N LEU A 319 -7.47 -1.11 -17.05
CA LEU A 319 -6.14 -1.25 -16.47
C LEU A 319 -6.00 -2.63 -15.83
N ILE A 320 -4.97 -3.39 -16.20
CA ILE A 320 -4.63 -4.63 -15.53
C ILE A 320 -3.78 -4.29 -14.29
N GLU A 321 -4.36 -4.55 -13.10
CA GLU A 321 -3.70 -4.30 -11.82
C GLU A 321 -2.81 -5.48 -11.41
N ASP A 322 -3.33 -6.72 -11.48
CA ASP A 322 -2.64 -7.91 -11.02
C ASP A 322 -3.15 -9.18 -11.73
N MET A 323 -2.48 -10.31 -11.51
CA MET A 323 -2.88 -11.62 -11.96
C MET A 323 -2.62 -12.69 -10.90
N GLU A 324 -3.44 -13.75 -10.88
CA GLU A 324 -3.26 -14.90 -10.00
C GLU A 324 -3.47 -16.18 -10.80
N ILE A 325 -2.64 -17.19 -10.59
CA ILE A 325 -2.60 -18.41 -11.37
C ILE A 325 -3.00 -19.60 -10.49
N PHE A 326 -3.92 -20.44 -11.02
CA PHE A 326 -4.32 -21.72 -10.45
C PHE A 326 -4.17 -22.83 -11.49
N ASP A 327 -4.25 -24.08 -11.06
CA ASP A 327 -4.14 -25.23 -11.97
C ASP A 327 -5.20 -25.24 -13.07
N ASP A 328 -6.43 -24.85 -12.72
CA ASP A 328 -7.58 -24.84 -13.63
C ASP A 328 -8.03 -23.43 -14.04
N TYR A 329 -7.55 -22.38 -13.34
CA TYR A 329 -8.01 -21.02 -13.54
C TYR A 329 -6.86 -20.01 -13.70
N PHE A 330 -7.17 -18.98 -14.47
CA PHE A 330 -6.37 -17.76 -14.56
C PHE A 330 -7.24 -16.56 -14.14
N VAL A 331 -6.82 -15.88 -13.10
CA VAL A 331 -7.56 -14.76 -12.50
C VAL A 331 -6.84 -13.46 -12.77
N ILE A 332 -7.57 -12.43 -13.19
CA ILE A 332 -7.03 -11.12 -13.52
C ILE A 332 -7.76 -10.07 -12.70
N VAL A 333 -6.99 -9.25 -12.01
CA VAL A 333 -7.49 -8.08 -11.30
C VAL A 333 -7.42 -6.89 -12.23
N GLU A 334 -8.55 -6.25 -12.44
CA GLU A 334 -8.75 -5.19 -13.41
C GLU A 334 -9.36 -3.96 -12.76
N ARG A 335 -9.03 -2.79 -13.28
CA ARG A 335 -9.76 -1.55 -13.01
C ARG A 335 -10.47 -1.12 -14.27
N ASN A 336 -11.78 -1.03 -14.21
CA ASN A 336 -12.63 -0.62 -15.31
C ASN A 336 -13.70 0.33 -14.79
N ASP A 337 -13.87 1.45 -15.44
CA ASP A 337 -14.77 2.55 -15.00
C ASP A 337 -14.51 2.96 -13.53
N GLY A 338 -13.24 3.00 -13.11
CA GLY A 338 -12.83 3.36 -11.76
C GLY A 338 -13.05 2.27 -10.70
N LEU A 339 -13.65 1.14 -11.03
CA LEU A 339 -13.98 0.07 -10.11
C LEU A 339 -13.05 -1.13 -10.29
N MET A 340 -12.65 -1.72 -9.17
CA MET A 340 -11.88 -2.97 -9.16
C MET A 340 -12.78 -4.13 -9.55
N LYS A 341 -12.37 -4.92 -10.53
CA LYS A 341 -13.05 -6.12 -11.00
C LYS A 341 -12.10 -7.29 -11.01
N VAL A 342 -12.62 -8.49 -10.81
CA VAL A 342 -11.86 -9.73 -10.92
C VAL A 342 -12.48 -10.57 -12.04
N ASN A 343 -11.72 -10.76 -13.10
CA ASN A 343 -12.09 -11.64 -14.21
C ASN A 343 -11.51 -13.03 -13.96
N ILE A 344 -12.33 -14.04 -14.00
CA ILE A 344 -11.98 -15.45 -13.76
C ILE A 344 -12.16 -16.22 -15.06
N LYS A 345 -11.08 -16.88 -15.52
CA LYS A 345 -11.05 -17.66 -16.76
C LYS A 345 -10.55 -19.06 -16.47
N SER A 346 -11.23 -20.09 -16.97
CA SER A 346 -10.68 -21.44 -16.99
C SER A 346 -9.68 -21.61 -18.16
N TRP A 347 -8.66 -22.44 -17.96
CA TRP A 347 -7.66 -22.69 -19.01
C TRP A 347 -8.20 -23.40 -20.24
N ASP A 348 -9.26 -24.19 -20.11
CA ASP A 348 -9.98 -24.86 -21.22
C ASP A 348 -10.86 -23.90 -22.03
N GLY A 349 -11.11 -22.69 -21.50
CA GLY A 349 -11.93 -21.64 -22.13
C GLY A 349 -13.44 -21.85 -21.96
N GLU A 350 -13.88 -22.79 -21.13
CA GLU A 350 -15.30 -23.02 -20.85
C GLU A 350 -15.91 -21.93 -19.95
N LYS A 351 -15.09 -21.34 -19.06
CA LYS A 351 -15.53 -20.28 -18.15
C LYS A 351 -14.75 -18.98 -18.40
N ASP A 352 -15.49 -17.89 -18.52
CA ASP A 352 -14.97 -16.51 -18.60
C ASP A 352 -16.02 -15.56 -18.02
N TYR A 353 -15.83 -15.13 -16.77
CA TYR A 353 -16.82 -14.30 -16.08
C TYR A 353 -16.16 -13.37 -15.05
N TYR A 354 -16.88 -12.34 -14.67
CA TYR A 354 -16.47 -11.45 -13.60
C TYR A 354 -17.05 -11.87 -12.26
N LEU A 355 -16.23 -11.76 -11.20
CA LEU A 355 -16.69 -11.93 -9.83
C LEU A 355 -17.88 -10.98 -9.57
N PRO A 356 -19.06 -11.48 -9.16
CA PRO A 356 -20.24 -10.64 -8.97
C PRO A 356 -20.07 -9.73 -7.74
N VAL A 357 -20.19 -8.42 -7.95
CA VAL A 357 -20.15 -7.37 -6.91
C VAL A 357 -21.38 -6.49 -7.07
N GLY A 358 -22.06 -6.17 -5.98
CA GLY A 358 -23.36 -5.49 -6.01
C GLY A 358 -23.32 -4.00 -5.60
N SER A 359 -22.18 -3.30 -5.73
CA SER A 359 -22.01 -1.89 -5.35
C SER A 359 -21.23 -1.14 -6.43
N ASP A 360 -21.31 0.19 -6.42
CA ASP A 360 -20.54 1.12 -7.26
C ASP A 360 -19.53 1.97 -6.45
N THR A 361 -19.45 1.74 -5.15
CA THR A 361 -18.53 2.42 -4.22
C THR A 361 -17.85 1.39 -3.29
N TYR A 362 -16.94 0.61 -3.84
CA TYR A 362 -16.25 -0.46 -3.11
C TYR A 362 -14.76 -0.54 -3.46
N ASP A 363 -14.03 -1.30 -2.66
CA ASP A 363 -12.69 -1.78 -2.94
C ASP A 363 -12.64 -3.30 -2.87
N LEU A 364 -11.88 -3.90 -3.76
CA LEU A 364 -11.68 -5.33 -3.87
C LEU A 364 -10.21 -5.62 -4.17
N SER A 365 -9.62 -6.56 -3.45
CA SER A 365 -8.24 -7.01 -3.68
C SER A 365 -8.12 -8.50 -3.45
N LEU A 366 -7.19 -9.16 -4.14
CA LEU A 366 -6.89 -10.56 -3.82
C LEU A 366 -6.28 -10.65 -2.41
N SER A 367 -6.61 -11.72 -1.73
CA SER A 367 -5.99 -12.11 -0.47
C SER A 367 -4.91 -13.17 -0.72
N THR A 368 -4.54 -13.95 0.28
CA THR A 368 -3.50 -14.98 0.17
C THR A 368 -4.01 -16.21 -0.58
N ASN A 369 -3.48 -16.48 -1.77
CA ASN A 369 -3.82 -17.60 -2.65
C ASN A 369 -2.55 -18.37 -3.02
N LEU A 370 -1.98 -19.17 -2.11
CA LEU A 370 -0.68 -19.83 -2.30
C LEU A 370 -0.77 -21.21 -2.93
N ASP A 371 -1.95 -21.85 -2.92
CA ASP A 371 -2.16 -23.18 -3.47
C ASP A 371 -2.66 -23.10 -4.91
N PHE A 372 -1.91 -23.67 -5.85
CA PHE A 372 -2.31 -23.76 -7.26
C PHE A 372 -3.51 -24.67 -7.49
N SER A 373 -3.63 -25.75 -6.69
CA SER A 373 -4.67 -26.77 -6.88
C SER A 373 -6.03 -26.36 -6.31
N SER A 374 -6.11 -25.21 -5.66
CA SER A 374 -7.37 -24.70 -5.11
C SER A 374 -8.31 -24.18 -6.20
N ASN A 375 -9.59 -24.55 -6.11
CA ASN A 375 -10.67 -23.90 -6.85
C ASN A 375 -11.27 -22.71 -6.07
N LEU A 376 -10.78 -22.43 -4.87
CA LEU A 376 -11.22 -21.30 -4.05
C LEU A 376 -10.32 -20.08 -4.30
N LEU A 377 -10.93 -18.99 -4.75
CA LEU A 377 -10.32 -17.68 -4.84
C LEU A 377 -10.59 -16.90 -3.55
N ARG A 378 -9.54 -16.63 -2.79
CA ARG A 378 -9.64 -15.77 -1.60
C ARG A 378 -9.43 -14.31 -1.97
N TYR A 379 -10.37 -13.45 -1.57
CA TYR A 379 -10.30 -12.02 -1.80
C TYR A 379 -10.80 -11.22 -0.59
N ASN A 380 -10.40 -9.95 -0.54
CA ASN A 380 -10.89 -8.98 0.42
C ASN A 380 -11.92 -8.08 -0.28
N TYR A 381 -12.99 -7.76 0.42
CA TYR A 381 -14.01 -6.82 -0.01
C TYR A 381 -14.30 -5.81 1.09
N THR A 382 -14.46 -4.56 0.71
CA THR A 382 -14.93 -3.48 1.60
C THR A 382 -15.64 -2.42 0.78
N SER A 383 -16.45 -1.59 1.43
CA SER A 383 -17.01 -0.36 0.83
C SER A 383 -16.98 0.75 1.86
N PHE A 384 -17.46 1.93 1.54
CA PHE A 384 -17.61 2.97 2.56
C PHE A 384 -18.53 2.57 3.71
N THR A 385 -19.52 1.71 3.45
CA THR A 385 -20.55 1.30 4.43
C THR A 385 -20.33 -0.10 4.96
N THR A 386 -19.56 -0.94 4.28
CA THR A 386 -19.36 -2.35 4.63
C THR A 386 -17.95 -2.58 5.17
N PRO A 387 -17.81 -3.04 6.45
CA PRO A 387 -16.54 -3.43 7.02
C PRO A 387 -15.78 -4.46 6.17
N SER A 388 -14.45 -4.41 6.23
CA SER A 388 -13.59 -5.32 5.47
C SER A 388 -13.92 -6.77 5.76
N SER A 389 -14.09 -7.56 4.71
CA SER A 389 -14.42 -8.97 4.75
C SER A 389 -13.40 -9.78 3.99
N VAL A 390 -13.03 -10.96 4.50
CA VAL A 390 -12.24 -11.98 3.80
C VAL A 390 -13.22 -13.05 3.33
N ILE A 391 -13.20 -13.33 2.04
CA ILE A 391 -14.19 -14.18 1.37
C ILE A 391 -13.47 -15.21 0.54
N ASP A 392 -13.88 -16.49 0.64
CA ASP A 392 -13.55 -17.53 -0.32
C ASP A 392 -14.69 -17.63 -1.33
N PHE A 393 -14.31 -17.61 -2.60
CA PHE A 393 -15.20 -17.77 -3.74
C PHE A 393 -14.84 -19.03 -4.48
N ASP A 394 -15.77 -19.95 -4.56
CA ASP A 394 -15.61 -21.17 -5.34
C ASP A 394 -15.78 -20.83 -6.84
N MET A 395 -14.70 -21.00 -7.61
CA MET A 395 -14.68 -20.67 -9.03
C MET A 395 -15.44 -21.66 -9.90
N ASP A 396 -15.80 -22.83 -9.35
CA ASP A 396 -16.62 -23.84 -10.04
C ASP A 396 -18.10 -23.59 -9.84
N THR A 397 -18.53 -23.41 -8.58
CA THR A 397 -19.95 -23.31 -8.21
C THR A 397 -20.43 -21.86 -8.13
N MET A 398 -19.53 -20.89 -8.10
CA MET A 398 -19.79 -19.46 -7.90
C MET A 398 -20.36 -19.13 -6.49
N GLU A 399 -20.20 -20.04 -5.53
CA GLU A 399 -20.61 -19.81 -4.16
C GLU A 399 -19.61 -18.94 -3.39
N LYS A 400 -20.13 -18.09 -2.52
CA LYS A 400 -19.35 -17.21 -1.63
C LYS A 400 -19.44 -17.68 -0.20
N ASN A 401 -18.29 -17.81 0.45
CA ASN A 401 -18.20 -18.08 1.87
C ASN A 401 -17.45 -16.94 2.57
N ILE A 402 -18.13 -16.17 3.41
CA ILE A 402 -17.51 -15.11 4.20
C ILE A 402 -16.81 -15.75 5.39
N LEU A 403 -15.48 -15.79 5.34
CA LEU A 403 -14.66 -16.36 6.41
C LEU A 403 -14.56 -15.44 7.62
N LYS A 404 -14.52 -14.14 7.35
CA LYS A 404 -14.44 -13.12 8.41
C LYS A 404 -14.95 -11.79 7.87
N LYS A 405 -15.72 -11.08 8.68
CA LYS A 405 -16.04 -9.68 8.53
C LYS A 405 -15.50 -8.92 9.74
N THR A 406 -14.79 -7.83 9.51
CA THR A 406 -14.25 -7.01 10.60
C THR A 406 -15.41 -6.52 11.49
N GLU A 407 -15.34 -6.85 12.75
CA GLU A 407 -16.34 -6.44 13.75
C GLU A 407 -16.12 -4.98 14.15
N VAL A 408 -17.18 -4.22 14.17
CA VAL A 408 -17.23 -2.89 14.79
C VAL A 408 -17.88 -3.06 16.16
N VAL A 409 -17.10 -2.85 17.22
CA VAL A 409 -17.58 -3.00 18.61
C VAL A 409 -18.38 -1.75 19.00
N ASP A 410 -19.60 -1.64 18.42
CA ASP A 410 -20.52 -0.53 18.64
C ASP A 410 -21.93 -1.04 18.33
N GLU A 411 -22.76 -1.24 19.36
CA GLU A 411 -24.12 -1.77 19.22
C GLU A 411 -25.03 -0.87 18.35
N SER A 412 -24.69 0.41 18.22
CA SER A 412 -25.42 1.35 17.38
C SER A 412 -25.06 1.25 15.91
N PHE A 413 -23.92 0.64 15.57
CA PHE A 413 -23.47 0.51 14.20
C PHE A 413 -24.34 -0.48 13.42
N LYS A 414 -24.92 0.00 12.33
CA LYS A 414 -25.57 -0.81 11.29
C LYS A 414 -25.15 -0.27 9.92
N GLU A 415 -24.76 -1.14 9.01
CA GLU A 415 -24.41 -0.72 7.65
C GLU A 415 -25.51 0.10 6.97
N SER A 416 -26.78 -0.26 7.25
CA SER A 416 -27.96 0.44 6.75
C SER A 416 -28.14 1.88 7.27
N ASN A 417 -27.38 2.28 8.31
CA ASN A 417 -27.40 3.66 8.79
C ASN A 417 -26.57 4.61 7.92
N TYR A 418 -25.85 4.06 6.94
CA TYR A 418 -24.96 4.84 6.07
C TYR A 418 -25.30 4.60 4.61
N VAL A 419 -25.23 5.65 3.83
CA VAL A 419 -25.41 5.60 2.37
C VAL A 419 -24.16 6.09 1.69
N SER A 420 -23.81 5.45 0.58
CA SER A 420 -22.73 5.88 -0.29
C SER A 420 -23.23 6.06 -1.71
N GLU A 421 -22.63 7.00 -2.41
CA GLU A 421 -22.95 7.31 -3.79
C GLU A 421 -21.71 7.75 -4.56
N ARG A 422 -21.74 7.63 -5.87
CA ARG A 422 -20.73 8.15 -6.78
C ARG A 422 -21.36 9.20 -7.68
N ILE A 423 -20.83 10.42 -7.59
CA ILE A 423 -21.27 11.56 -8.42
C ILE A 423 -20.11 12.10 -9.24
N PHE A 424 -20.35 13.05 -10.12
CA PHE A 424 -19.36 13.58 -11.06
C PHE A 424 -19.35 15.09 -11.08
N ALA A 425 -18.15 15.68 -10.99
CA ALA A 425 -17.92 17.11 -11.14
C ALA A 425 -17.25 17.40 -12.49
N GLU A 426 -17.71 18.40 -13.22
CA GLU A 426 -17.05 18.85 -14.43
C GLU A 426 -15.85 19.74 -14.08
N SER A 427 -14.65 19.36 -14.54
CA SER A 427 -13.42 20.14 -14.39
C SER A 427 -13.33 21.25 -15.43
N HIS A 428 -12.32 22.13 -15.30
CA HIS A 428 -12.07 23.31 -16.13
C HIS A 428 -11.95 23.03 -17.64
N ASP A 429 -11.65 21.79 -18.02
CA ASP A 429 -11.45 21.33 -19.39
C ASP A 429 -12.56 20.36 -19.88
N GLY A 430 -13.69 20.30 -19.16
CA GLY A 430 -14.84 19.46 -19.50
C GLY A 430 -14.72 18.01 -19.07
N VAL A 431 -13.62 17.63 -18.40
CA VAL A 431 -13.42 16.26 -17.91
C VAL A 431 -14.28 16.03 -16.67
N MET A 432 -15.03 14.93 -16.65
CA MET A 432 -15.86 14.54 -15.51
C MET A 432 -15.03 13.83 -14.45
N ILE A 433 -14.94 14.42 -13.26
CA ILE A 433 -14.15 13.91 -12.14
C ILE A 433 -15.07 13.17 -11.17
N PRO A 434 -14.84 11.86 -10.92
CA PRO A 434 -15.66 11.10 -9.99
C PRO A 434 -15.42 11.52 -8.54
N ILE A 435 -16.48 11.51 -7.75
CA ILE A 435 -16.46 11.75 -6.31
C ILE A 435 -17.22 10.60 -5.65
N SER A 436 -16.56 9.85 -4.80
CA SER A 436 -17.22 8.85 -3.93
C SER A 436 -17.56 9.49 -2.60
N ILE A 437 -18.80 9.36 -2.17
CA ILE A 437 -19.37 10.05 -0.99
C ILE A 437 -19.95 9.02 -0.03
N VAL A 438 -19.86 9.31 1.28
CA VAL A 438 -20.57 8.58 2.33
C VAL A 438 -21.08 9.53 3.40
N ARG A 439 -22.29 9.25 3.91
CA ARG A 439 -22.92 9.98 5.01
C ARG A 439 -23.83 9.07 5.83
N HIS A 440 -24.20 9.51 7.02
CA HIS A 440 -25.29 8.88 7.78
C HIS A 440 -26.63 9.17 7.06
N VAL A 441 -27.57 8.23 7.09
CA VAL A 441 -28.88 8.37 6.40
C VAL A 441 -29.67 9.59 6.88
N ASP A 442 -29.55 9.94 8.16
CA ASP A 442 -30.26 11.08 8.77
C ASP A 442 -29.54 12.43 8.52
N THR A 443 -28.39 12.44 7.84
CA THR A 443 -27.70 13.69 7.50
C THR A 443 -28.47 14.39 6.39
N GLU A 444 -29.10 15.52 6.73
CA GLU A 444 -29.73 16.41 5.75
C GLU A 444 -28.64 17.16 4.96
N LEU A 445 -28.76 17.17 3.65
CA LEU A 445 -27.82 17.86 2.77
C LEU A 445 -28.31 19.30 2.54
N ASN A 446 -27.51 20.29 2.99
CA ASN A 446 -27.81 21.71 2.85
C ASN A 446 -26.52 22.55 3.04
N GLU A 447 -26.61 23.87 2.94
CA GLU A 447 -25.50 24.81 3.07
C GLU A 447 -24.77 24.72 4.44
N SER A 448 -25.42 24.21 5.50
CA SER A 448 -24.83 24.09 6.84
C SER A 448 -24.21 22.71 7.09
N THR A 449 -24.29 21.79 6.15
CA THR A 449 -23.76 20.42 6.32
C THR A 449 -22.23 20.43 6.28
N PRO A 450 -21.55 19.98 7.35
CA PRO A 450 -20.10 19.87 7.34
C PRO A 450 -19.65 18.74 6.41
N LEU A 451 -18.69 19.05 5.51
CA LEU A 451 -18.18 18.10 4.53
C LEU A 451 -16.65 18.07 4.56
N LEU A 452 -16.08 16.87 4.66
CA LEU A 452 -14.64 16.64 4.52
C LEU A 452 -14.35 16.04 3.16
N LEU A 453 -13.67 16.82 2.30
CA LEU A 453 -13.21 16.38 0.98
C LEU A 453 -11.76 15.95 1.03
N TYR A 454 -11.49 14.70 0.68
CA TYR A 454 -10.15 14.10 0.63
C TYR A 454 -9.64 14.00 -0.81
N GLY A 455 -8.33 14.26 -1.01
CA GLY A 455 -7.66 14.03 -2.28
C GLY A 455 -6.18 13.71 -2.15
N TYR A 456 -5.63 13.05 -3.20
CA TYR A 456 -4.19 12.72 -3.28
C TYR A 456 -3.60 13.12 -4.64
N GLY A 457 -3.93 12.41 -5.71
CA GLY A 457 -3.67 12.76 -7.11
C GLY A 457 -2.21 12.71 -7.55
N SER A 458 -1.44 11.74 -7.07
CA SER A 458 -0.04 11.57 -7.47
C SER A 458 0.35 10.09 -7.54
N TYR A 459 1.42 9.81 -8.30
CA TYR A 459 2.06 8.48 -8.41
C TYR A 459 1.14 7.35 -8.90
N GLY A 460 0.02 7.68 -9.55
CA GLY A 460 -0.97 6.68 -9.94
C GLY A 460 -1.83 6.15 -8.77
N ILE A 461 -1.55 6.56 -7.53
CA ILE A 461 -2.23 6.01 -6.35
C ILE A 461 -3.71 6.37 -6.38
N THR A 462 -4.56 5.36 -6.34
CA THR A 462 -6.01 5.47 -6.27
C THR A 462 -6.49 5.25 -4.82
N ASN A 463 -7.35 6.13 -4.34
CA ASN A 463 -7.97 6.04 -3.02
C ASN A 463 -9.37 5.46 -3.17
N ASP A 464 -9.47 4.15 -3.14
CA ASP A 464 -10.74 3.44 -3.28
C ASP A 464 -11.64 3.58 -2.04
N PRO A 465 -12.96 3.46 -2.20
CA PRO A 465 -13.92 3.56 -1.10
C PRO A 465 -13.80 2.41 -0.11
N ARG A 466 -13.10 2.65 1.02
CA ARG A 466 -12.88 1.67 2.09
C ARG A 466 -13.59 2.07 3.37
N PHE A 467 -14.10 1.07 4.09
CA PHE A 467 -14.66 1.26 5.42
C PHE A 467 -13.60 1.78 6.40
N SER A 468 -14.06 2.62 7.32
CA SER A 468 -13.23 3.09 8.44
C SER A 468 -14.12 3.28 9.67
N SER A 469 -13.87 2.50 10.74
CA SER A 469 -14.60 2.64 12.01
C SER A 469 -14.34 4.00 12.69
N THR A 470 -13.17 4.60 12.44
CA THR A 470 -12.85 5.94 12.96
C THR A 470 -13.62 7.04 12.24
N ARG A 471 -13.92 6.86 10.94
CA ARG A 471 -14.74 7.80 10.17
C ARG A 471 -16.16 7.90 10.68
N LEU A 472 -16.69 6.85 11.31
CA LEU A 472 -18.02 6.85 11.92
C LEU A 472 -18.17 8.01 12.92
N SER A 473 -17.10 8.41 13.59
CA SER A 473 -17.14 9.56 14.52
C SER A 473 -17.48 10.89 13.82
N LEU A 474 -17.09 11.06 12.58
CA LEU A 474 -17.51 12.20 11.75
C LEU A 474 -18.95 12.02 11.25
N LEU A 475 -19.25 10.86 10.65
CA LEU A 475 -20.55 10.59 10.03
C LEU A 475 -21.69 10.68 11.06
N ASN A 476 -21.50 10.14 12.27
CA ASN A 476 -22.47 10.21 13.36
C ASN A 476 -22.67 11.63 13.94
N ARG A 477 -21.79 12.57 13.56
CA ARG A 477 -21.91 14.01 13.87
C ARG A 477 -22.44 14.82 12.70
N GLY A 478 -23.03 14.16 11.70
CA GLY A 478 -23.64 14.81 10.55
C GLY A 478 -22.66 15.25 9.45
N PHE A 479 -21.37 14.84 9.53
CA PHE A 479 -20.44 15.09 8.43
C PHE A 479 -20.76 14.23 7.22
N VAL A 480 -20.55 14.80 6.05
CA VAL A 480 -20.36 14.09 4.80
C VAL A 480 -18.85 13.87 4.59
N TYR A 481 -18.45 12.68 4.18
CA TYR A 481 -17.08 12.40 3.74
C TYR A 481 -17.08 12.12 2.24
N ALA A 482 -16.18 12.78 1.53
CA ALA A 482 -16.04 12.62 0.09
C ALA A 482 -14.57 12.38 -0.31
N THR A 483 -14.36 11.51 -1.29
CA THR A 483 -13.06 11.29 -1.94
C THR A 483 -13.14 11.74 -3.38
N ALA A 484 -12.31 12.70 -3.77
CA ALA A 484 -12.17 13.15 -5.15
C ALA A 484 -11.15 12.26 -5.89
N HIS A 485 -11.60 11.56 -6.95
CA HIS A 485 -10.75 10.68 -7.75
C HIS A 485 -10.08 11.46 -8.89
N ILE A 486 -9.29 12.45 -8.51
CA ILE A 486 -8.65 13.43 -9.39
C ILE A 486 -7.55 12.81 -10.25
N ARG A 487 -7.24 13.47 -11.38
CA ARG A 487 -6.11 13.10 -12.26
C ARG A 487 -4.79 13.14 -11.50
N GLY A 488 -3.87 12.25 -11.89
CA GLY A 488 -2.66 11.92 -11.16
C GLY A 488 -2.77 10.62 -10.35
N SER A 489 -4.00 10.07 -10.20
CA SER A 489 -4.26 8.67 -9.82
C SER A 489 -4.47 7.82 -11.09
N GLU A 490 -4.56 6.49 -10.95
CA GLU A 490 -4.93 5.56 -12.02
C GLU A 490 -6.41 5.17 -11.99
N TYR A 491 -7.30 5.99 -11.42
CA TYR A 491 -8.72 5.68 -11.27
C TYR A 491 -9.38 5.29 -12.61
N TYR A 492 -9.03 5.98 -13.70
CA TYR A 492 -9.42 5.63 -15.07
C TYR A 492 -8.25 5.11 -15.91
N GLY A 493 -7.30 4.41 -15.27
CA GLY A 493 -6.15 3.84 -15.93
C GLY A 493 -4.98 4.81 -16.11
N ARG A 494 -3.98 4.38 -16.85
CA ARG A 494 -2.69 5.08 -16.99
C ARG A 494 -2.82 6.50 -17.55
N LYS A 495 -3.72 6.72 -18.50
CA LYS A 495 -3.95 8.06 -19.06
C LYS A 495 -4.40 9.07 -17.99
N TRP A 496 -5.20 8.64 -17.03
CA TRP A 496 -5.66 9.49 -15.92
C TRP A 496 -4.49 9.94 -15.03
N TYR A 497 -3.53 9.06 -14.82
CA TYR A 497 -2.28 9.39 -14.13
C TYR A 497 -1.44 10.39 -14.95
N GLU A 498 -1.23 10.12 -16.24
CA GLU A 498 -0.41 10.95 -17.12
C GLU A 498 -0.97 12.35 -17.32
N ASP A 499 -2.29 12.49 -17.30
CA ASP A 499 -2.96 13.78 -17.41
C ASP A 499 -2.94 14.60 -16.10
N GLY A 500 -2.34 14.06 -15.01
CA GLY A 500 -2.17 14.74 -13.71
C GLY A 500 -0.72 14.79 -13.21
N LYS A 501 0.31 14.56 -14.06
CA LYS A 501 1.73 14.61 -13.68
C LYS A 501 2.54 15.62 -14.47
N LEU A 502 3.74 15.94 -13.99
CA LEU A 502 4.73 16.82 -14.65
C LEU A 502 4.08 18.13 -15.13
N PHE A 503 4.16 18.43 -16.43
CA PHE A 503 3.60 19.65 -17.02
C PHE A 503 2.07 19.72 -16.98
N LYS A 504 1.39 18.60 -16.74
CA LYS A 504 -0.07 18.53 -16.57
C LYS A 504 -0.50 18.49 -15.10
N LYS A 505 0.41 18.66 -14.15
CA LYS A 505 0.14 18.56 -12.70
C LYS A 505 -0.96 19.53 -12.23
N LYS A 506 -1.12 20.67 -12.86
CA LYS A 506 -2.17 21.63 -12.54
C LYS A 506 -3.59 21.06 -12.68
N ASN A 507 -3.78 20.06 -13.56
CA ASN A 507 -5.08 19.40 -13.71
C ASN A 507 -5.53 18.74 -12.38
N THR A 508 -4.61 18.12 -11.65
CA THR A 508 -4.88 17.57 -10.31
C THR A 508 -5.50 18.61 -9.36
N PHE A 509 -4.97 19.84 -9.38
CA PHE A 509 -5.42 20.92 -8.52
C PHE A 509 -6.77 21.48 -8.95
N PHE A 510 -6.95 21.69 -10.25
CA PHE A 510 -8.21 22.18 -10.82
C PHE A 510 -9.34 21.16 -10.64
N ASP A 511 -9.06 19.86 -10.78
CA ASP A 511 -10.02 18.79 -10.55
C ASP A 511 -10.54 18.82 -9.10
N PHE A 512 -9.65 18.97 -8.13
CA PHE A 512 -10.02 19.02 -6.71
C PHE A 512 -10.88 20.26 -6.40
N VAL A 513 -10.51 21.42 -6.94
CA VAL A 513 -11.29 22.66 -6.84
C VAL A 513 -12.66 22.50 -7.49
N ALA A 514 -12.72 21.86 -8.66
CA ALA A 514 -13.99 21.59 -9.36
C ALA A 514 -14.91 20.68 -8.54
N CYS A 515 -14.35 19.62 -7.91
CA CYS A 515 -15.11 18.76 -7.00
C CYS A 515 -15.69 19.55 -5.81
N ALA A 516 -14.90 20.41 -5.16
CA ALA A 516 -15.38 21.23 -4.06
C ALA A 516 -16.49 22.20 -4.50
N LYS A 517 -16.31 22.91 -5.63
CA LYS A 517 -17.30 23.82 -6.19
C LYS A 517 -18.59 23.09 -6.58
N HIS A 518 -18.46 21.89 -7.15
CA HIS A 518 -19.63 21.08 -7.52
C HIS A 518 -20.46 20.70 -6.28
N LEU A 519 -19.82 20.21 -5.21
CA LEU A 519 -20.49 19.85 -3.95
C LEU A 519 -21.22 21.03 -3.32
N ILE A 520 -20.68 22.25 -3.43
CA ILE A 520 -21.33 23.48 -2.99
C ILE A 520 -22.54 23.80 -3.91
N ASN A 521 -22.35 23.72 -5.22
CA ASN A 521 -23.39 24.07 -6.20
C ASN A 521 -24.62 23.15 -6.11
N ILE A 522 -24.44 21.87 -5.76
CA ILE A 522 -25.55 20.94 -5.56
C ILE A 522 -26.12 20.98 -4.14
N ASN A 523 -25.69 21.96 -3.34
CA ASN A 523 -26.18 22.21 -1.98
C ASN A 523 -25.88 21.06 -0.98
N TYR A 524 -24.71 20.39 -1.13
CA TYR A 524 -24.24 19.39 -0.16
C TYR A 524 -23.48 20.04 1.00
N THR A 525 -23.06 21.28 0.87
CA THR A 525 -22.29 22.06 1.84
C THR A 525 -22.18 23.53 1.36
N SER A 526 -21.40 24.35 2.07
CA SER A 526 -21.02 25.71 1.64
C SER A 526 -19.54 25.97 1.92
N PRO A 527 -18.94 27.09 1.44
CA PRO A 527 -17.57 27.46 1.78
C PRO A 527 -17.29 27.53 3.28
N ASP A 528 -18.29 27.87 4.08
CA ASP A 528 -18.18 27.93 5.54
C ASP A 528 -18.20 26.56 6.22
N HIS A 529 -18.55 25.49 5.51
CA HIS A 529 -18.73 24.16 6.07
C HIS A 529 -17.96 23.05 5.32
N ILE A 530 -17.25 23.40 4.22
CA ILE A 530 -16.38 22.44 3.53
C ILE A 530 -14.95 22.50 4.07
N TYR A 531 -14.38 21.32 4.31
CA TYR A 531 -13.01 21.12 4.77
C TYR A 531 -12.26 20.25 3.77
N ALA A 532 -10.98 20.52 3.57
CA ALA A 532 -10.13 19.73 2.66
C ALA A 532 -9.04 18.98 3.45
N MET A 533 -8.69 17.78 2.97
CA MET A 533 -7.64 16.97 3.56
C MET A 533 -6.79 16.28 2.50
N GLY A 534 -5.47 16.30 2.69
CA GLY A 534 -4.51 15.55 1.90
C GLY A 534 -3.19 15.35 2.63
N GLY A 535 -2.55 14.20 2.41
CA GLY A 535 -1.29 13.84 3.05
C GLY A 535 -0.16 13.63 2.04
N SER A 536 1.11 13.86 2.43
CA SER A 536 2.29 13.68 1.58
C SER A 536 2.19 14.49 0.28
N ALA A 537 2.11 13.84 -0.89
CA ALA A 537 1.81 14.52 -2.16
C ALA A 537 0.38 15.11 -2.21
N GLY A 538 -0.57 14.55 -1.45
CA GLY A 538 -1.86 15.19 -1.19
C GLY A 538 -1.73 16.46 -0.32
N GLY A 539 -0.67 16.57 0.47
CA GLY A 539 -0.30 17.82 1.16
C GLY A 539 0.19 18.90 0.20
N LEU A 540 0.90 18.54 -0.87
CA LEU A 540 1.19 19.46 -1.99
C LEU A 540 -0.10 19.94 -2.64
N LEU A 541 -1.06 19.04 -2.89
CA LEU A 541 -2.40 19.41 -3.37
C LEU A 541 -3.04 20.44 -2.44
N MET A 542 -3.01 20.23 -1.12
CA MET A 542 -3.57 21.18 -0.15
C MET A 542 -2.90 22.55 -0.22
N GLY A 543 -1.57 22.61 -0.30
CA GLY A 543 -0.85 23.87 -0.47
C GLY A 543 -1.21 24.60 -1.77
N ALA A 544 -1.37 23.85 -2.87
CA ALA A 544 -1.77 24.41 -4.16
C ALA A 544 -3.20 24.99 -4.13
N VAL A 545 -4.17 24.25 -3.61
CA VAL A 545 -5.57 24.70 -3.61
C VAL A 545 -5.82 25.88 -2.67
N LEU A 546 -5.08 25.97 -1.54
CA LEU A 546 -5.10 27.14 -0.66
C LEU A 546 -4.66 28.43 -1.37
N ASN A 547 -3.66 28.31 -2.25
CA ASN A 547 -3.18 29.46 -3.04
C ASN A 547 -4.10 29.79 -4.22
N LEU A 548 -4.74 28.78 -4.81
CA LEU A 548 -5.64 28.97 -5.95
C LEU A 548 -7.00 29.55 -5.54
N GLU A 549 -7.57 29.03 -4.45
CA GLU A 549 -8.92 29.38 -3.99
C GLU A 549 -8.94 29.56 -2.46
N PRO A 550 -8.35 30.63 -1.92
CA PRO A 550 -8.12 30.81 -0.48
C PRO A 550 -9.41 30.94 0.35
N THR A 551 -10.56 31.19 -0.28
CA THR A 551 -11.86 31.35 0.39
C THR A 551 -12.79 30.15 0.18
N LEU A 552 -12.35 29.12 -0.53
CA LEU A 552 -13.21 27.98 -0.89
C LEU A 552 -13.42 27.01 0.29
N PHE A 553 -12.45 26.91 1.20
CA PHE A 553 -12.45 25.96 2.30
C PHE A 553 -12.43 26.67 3.65
N ASN A 554 -13.29 26.23 4.57
CA ASN A 554 -13.29 26.74 5.95
C ASN A 554 -12.06 26.24 6.76
N GLY A 555 -11.54 25.07 6.43
CA GLY A 555 -10.33 24.54 7.04
C GLY A 555 -9.64 23.50 6.15
N VAL A 556 -8.32 23.39 6.32
CA VAL A 556 -7.50 22.45 5.54
C VAL A 556 -6.58 21.67 6.47
N ILE A 557 -6.59 20.33 6.28
CA ILE A 557 -5.69 19.40 6.96
C ILE A 557 -4.62 18.99 5.95
N SER A 558 -3.40 19.51 6.13
CA SER A 558 -2.23 19.17 5.32
C SER A 558 -1.29 18.28 6.14
N ALA A 559 -1.43 16.96 5.98
CA ALA A 559 -0.67 15.99 6.77
C ALA A 559 0.67 15.67 6.10
N VAL A 560 1.79 15.83 6.85
CA VAL A 560 3.16 15.59 6.37
C VAL A 560 3.39 16.08 4.94
N PRO A 561 3.10 17.37 4.64
CA PRO A 561 2.99 17.87 3.28
C PRO A 561 4.34 17.87 2.56
N PHE A 562 4.33 17.45 1.30
CA PHE A 562 5.46 17.57 0.39
C PHE A 562 5.32 18.87 -0.41
N VAL A 563 5.73 19.99 0.16
CA VAL A 563 5.52 21.34 -0.39
C VAL A 563 6.79 22.02 -0.90
N ASP A 564 7.95 21.55 -0.51
CA ASP A 564 9.24 21.96 -1.06
C ASP A 564 9.82 20.83 -1.90
N VAL A 565 9.86 21.05 -3.22
CA VAL A 565 10.23 20.01 -4.21
C VAL A 565 11.63 20.23 -4.80
N MET A 566 12.42 21.20 -4.30
CA MET A 566 13.71 21.58 -4.83
C MET A 566 14.87 20.96 -4.05
#